data_6a2cb80660d08a2efe73e868e6250699
#
_entry.id   6a2cb80660d08a2efe73e868e6250699
#
_cell.length_a   1.000
_cell.length_b   1.000
_cell.length_c   1.000
_cell.angle_alpha   90.00
_cell.angle_beta   90.00
_cell.angle_gamma   90.00
#
_symmetry.space_group_name_H-M   'P 1'
#
loop_
_entity.id
_entity.type
_entity.pdbx_description
1 polymer ?
#
loop_
_entity_poly.entity_id
_entity_poly.type
_entity_poly.pdbx_seq_one_letter_code
_entity_poly.pdbx_strand_id
1 'polypeptide(L)'
;MSRLTARGLTLAYEDRTVVQDLDLAVPDGKVTVIVGPNACGKSTTLRALGRLLKPAGGAVLLDGEELAKIPTKRIAQQIGLLPQSPVAPEAITVADLVSRGRQPHQAWWKQWSEEDERAVVDAMERTDVTALAERSVDELSGGQRQRVWIAMALAQETDLLLLDEPTTYLDISHQVEVLDLVRRLNVARGRTVVVVLHDLNQAARYADHLVAMKAGRVVAEGHPDDIVTADLVRDVFGLDSVVVPDPVTGSPLVVPGAPWGAEARGESVAAGAPDQEEG
;
A
#
# COMPACT_ATOMS: atom_id res chain seq x y z
N MET A 1 -2.78 -9.78 -16.78
CA MET A 1 -3.31 -8.58 -17.46
C MET A 1 -3.51 -7.53 -16.38
N SER A 2 -3.51 -6.23 -16.72
CA SER A 2 -3.66 -5.15 -15.72
C SER A 2 -5.02 -4.53 -15.87
N ARG A 3 -5.84 -4.59 -14.80
CA ARG A 3 -7.17 -3.98 -14.76
C ARG A 3 -7.12 -2.48 -14.53
N LEU A 4 -6.16 -2.02 -13.71
CA LEU A 4 -5.96 -0.59 -13.38
C LEU A 4 -4.67 -0.10 -14.02
N THR A 5 -4.76 0.93 -14.87
CA THR A 5 -3.61 1.50 -15.58
C THR A 5 -3.67 3.04 -15.59
N ALA A 6 -2.52 3.68 -15.49
CA ALA A 6 -2.36 5.11 -15.79
C ALA A 6 -1.60 5.26 -17.10
N ARG A 7 -2.00 6.23 -17.95
CA ARG A 7 -1.36 6.53 -19.24
C ARG A 7 -1.09 8.01 -19.39
N GLY A 8 0.19 8.37 -19.53
CA GLY A 8 0.64 9.73 -19.65
C GLY A 8 0.14 10.64 -18.53
N LEU A 9 0.01 10.09 -17.32
CA LEU A 9 -0.71 10.72 -16.21
C LEU A 9 0.04 11.95 -15.71
N THR A 10 -0.58 13.12 -15.76
CA THR A 10 -0.07 14.36 -15.20
C THR A 10 -1.01 14.83 -14.09
N LEU A 11 -0.45 15.03 -12.89
CA LEU A 11 -1.21 15.44 -11.71
C LEU A 11 -0.65 16.76 -11.16
N ALA A 12 -1.55 17.67 -10.85
CA ALA A 12 -1.20 18.98 -10.31
C ALA A 12 -2.16 19.38 -9.19
N TYR A 13 -1.66 20.19 -8.26
CA TYR A 13 -2.46 20.96 -7.30
C TYR A 13 -2.27 22.43 -7.66
N GLU A 14 -3.37 23.12 -8.00
CA GLU A 14 -3.33 24.49 -8.52
C GLU A 14 -2.32 24.59 -9.67
N ASP A 15 -1.29 25.41 -9.54
CA ASP A 15 -0.26 25.62 -10.58
C ASP A 15 0.98 24.71 -10.43
N ARG A 16 1.01 23.84 -9.41
CA ARG A 16 2.18 22.97 -9.15
C ARG A 16 1.96 21.57 -9.67
N THR A 17 2.68 21.19 -10.72
CA THR A 17 2.75 19.79 -11.19
C THR A 17 3.54 18.95 -10.20
N VAL A 18 2.94 17.83 -9.74
CA VAL A 18 3.54 16.87 -8.78
C VAL A 18 3.94 15.58 -9.48
N VAL A 19 3.15 15.12 -10.45
CA VAL A 19 3.43 13.93 -11.28
C VAL A 19 3.35 14.36 -12.73
N GLN A 20 4.30 13.91 -13.55
CA GLN A 20 4.40 14.29 -14.94
C GLN A 20 4.61 13.07 -15.83
N ASP A 21 3.72 12.91 -16.81
CA ASP A 21 3.81 11.90 -17.88
C ASP A 21 4.09 10.49 -17.32
N LEU A 22 3.27 10.07 -16.33
CA LEU A 22 3.46 8.79 -15.64
C LEU A 22 2.63 7.71 -16.32
N ASP A 23 3.31 6.66 -16.75
CA ASP A 23 2.70 5.39 -17.12
C ASP A 23 2.85 4.39 -15.97
N LEU A 24 1.79 3.66 -15.65
CA LEU A 24 1.79 2.63 -14.62
C LEU A 24 0.75 1.57 -14.95
N ALA A 25 1.14 0.30 -14.90
CA ALA A 25 0.24 -0.83 -15.06
C ALA A 25 0.24 -1.66 -13.76
N VAL A 26 -0.87 -1.68 -13.04
CA VAL A 26 -1.01 -2.46 -11.81
C VAL A 26 -1.30 -3.92 -12.17
N PRO A 27 -0.41 -4.88 -11.85
CA PRO A 27 -0.64 -6.30 -12.10
C PRO A 27 -1.83 -6.83 -11.32
N ASP A 28 -2.73 -7.56 -12.01
CA ASP A 28 -3.95 -8.10 -11.39
C ASP A 28 -3.62 -9.25 -10.43
N GLY A 29 -4.34 -9.31 -9.31
CA GLY A 29 -4.15 -10.33 -8.27
C GLY A 29 -2.85 -10.23 -7.48
N LYS A 30 -2.10 -9.13 -7.60
CA LYS A 30 -0.79 -8.90 -6.99
C LYS A 30 -0.83 -7.78 -5.96
N VAL A 31 0.16 -7.78 -5.07
CA VAL A 31 0.46 -6.66 -4.19
C VAL A 31 1.49 -5.76 -4.88
N THR A 32 1.05 -4.59 -5.33
CA THR A 32 1.91 -3.54 -5.87
C THR A 32 2.24 -2.55 -4.76
N VAL A 33 3.51 -2.31 -4.51
CA VAL A 33 3.97 -1.33 -3.52
C VAL A 33 4.63 -0.15 -4.22
N ILE A 34 4.17 1.07 -3.89
CA ILE A 34 4.76 2.31 -4.40
C ILE A 34 5.67 2.89 -3.31
N VAL A 35 6.95 3.07 -3.64
CA VAL A 35 7.97 3.65 -2.74
C VAL A 35 8.64 4.87 -3.37
N GLY A 36 9.33 5.65 -2.55
CA GLY A 36 10.10 6.82 -2.98
C GLY A 36 10.20 7.88 -1.89
N PRO A 37 10.98 8.93 -2.10
CA PRO A 37 11.16 10.01 -1.13
C PRO A 37 9.84 10.72 -0.78
N ASN A 38 9.84 11.47 0.31
CA ASN A 38 8.68 12.30 0.66
C ASN A 38 8.40 13.34 -0.44
N ALA A 39 7.13 13.63 -0.66
CA ALA A 39 6.65 14.57 -1.66
C ALA A 39 7.00 14.24 -3.13
N CYS A 40 7.42 13.00 -3.46
CA CYS A 40 7.70 12.60 -4.84
C CYS A 40 6.44 12.24 -5.66
N GLY A 41 5.24 12.29 -5.07
CA GLY A 41 3.98 12.06 -5.80
C GLY A 41 3.27 10.74 -5.53
N LYS A 42 3.74 9.87 -4.62
CA LYS A 42 3.14 8.55 -4.30
C LYS A 42 1.64 8.63 -3.97
N SER A 43 1.30 9.34 -2.90
CA SER A 43 -0.10 9.49 -2.47
C SER A 43 -0.94 10.26 -3.48
N THR A 44 -0.33 11.19 -4.23
CA THR A 44 -0.99 11.91 -5.32
C THR A 44 -1.38 10.96 -6.45
N THR A 45 -0.46 10.05 -6.83
CA THR A 45 -0.71 8.99 -7.82
C THR A 45 -1.81 8.05 -7.32
N LEU A 46 -1.72 7.57 -6.06
CA LEU A 46 -2.73 6.68 -5.49
C LEU A 46 -4.13 7.32 -5.48
N ARG A 47 -4.23 8.62 -5.11
CA ARG A 47 -5.49 9.38 -5.15
C ARG A 47 -6.07 9.51 -6.55
N ALA A 48 -5.22 9.65 -7.57
CA ALA A 48 -5.68 9.67 -8.96
C ALA A 48 -6.16 8.28 -9.41
N LEU A 49 -5.45 7.20 -9.05
CA LEU A 49 -5.88 5.82 -9.28
C LEU A 49 -7.23 5.51 -8.63
N GLY A 50 -7.51 6.08 -7.45
CA GLY A 50 -8.80 5.99 -6.75
C GLY A 50 -9.85 7.02 -7.17
N ARG A 51 -9.57 7.86 -8.19
CA ARG A 51 -10.43 8.97 -8.65
C ARG A 51 -10.73 10.04 -7.57
N LEU A 52 -9.90 10.16 -6.56
CA LEU A 52 -9.99 11.28 -5.60
C LEU A 52 -9.32 12.55 -6.11
N LEU A 53 -8.44 12.43 -7.11
CA LEU A 53 -7.79 13.55 -7.79
C LEU A 53 -8.03 13.45 -9.28
N LYS A 54 -8.53 14.53 -9.88
CA LYS A 54 -8.72 14.61 -11.33
C LYS A 54 -7.36 14.87 -12.01
N PRO A 55 -6.97 14.07 -13.02
CA PRO A 55 -5.78 14.36 -13.80
C PRO A 55 -5.83 15.72 -14.51
N ALA A 56 -4.68 16.40 -14.55
CA ALA A 56 -4.47 17.58 -15.41
C ALA A 56 -4.16 17.17 -16.85
N GLY A 57 -3.60 15.96 -17.07
CA GLY A 57 -3.34 15.36 -18.36
C GLY A 57 -3.28 13.84 -18.26
N GLY A 58 -3.39 13.16 -19.39
CA GLY A 58 -3.46 11.71 -19.44
C GLY A 58 -4.75 11.13 -18.87
N ALA A 59 -4.77 9.85 -18.58
CA ALA A 59 -5.96 9.16 -18.06
C ALA A 59 -5.60 7.98 -17.16
N VAL A 60 -6.51 7.68 -16.21
CA VAL A 60 -6.54 6.40 -15.50
C VAL A 60 -7.65 5.54 -16.10
N LEU A 61 -7.33 4.29 -16.40
CA LEU A 61 -8.27 3.33 -16.97
C LEU A 61 -8.49 2.17 -15.99
N LEU A 62 -9.75 1.75 -15.90
CA LEU A 62 -10.18 0.55 -15.19
C LEU A 62 -10.85 -0.37 -16.21
N ASP A 63 -10.31 -1.58 -16.37
CA ASP A 63 -10.76 -2.55 -17.38
C ASP A 63 -10.82 -1.95 -18.82
N GLY A 64 -9.92 -1.01 -19.13
CA GLY A 64 -9.84 -0.32 -20.42
C GLY A 64 -10.76 0.89 -20.59
N GLU A 65 -11.66 1.16 -19.64
CA GLU A 65 -12.53 2.34 -19.62
C GLU A 65 -11.92 3.46 -18.78
N GLU A 66 -11.94 4.71 -19.25
CA GLU A 66 -11.45 5.85 -18.47
C GLU A 66 -12.28 6.03 -17.19
N LEU A 67 -11.59 6.04 -16.04
CA LEU A 67 -12.21 6.24 -14.73
C LEU A 67 -13.09 7.50 -14.64
N ALA A 68 -12.73 8.55 -15.38
CA ALA A 68 -13.50 9.78 -15.43
C ALA A 68 -14.91 9.59 -16.02
N LYS A 69 -15.10 8.59 -16.87
CA LYS A 69 -16.38 8.28 -17.55
C LYS A 69 -17.26 7.29 -16.78
N ILE A 70 -16.68 6.54 -15.82
CA ILE A 70 -17.40 5.54 -15.03
C ILE A 70 -18.22 6.24 -13.93
N PRO A 71 -19.49 5.86 -13.68
CA PRO A 71 -20.28 6.39 -12.57
C PRO A 71 -19.59 6.14 -11.21
N THR A 72 -19.62 7.14 -10.31
CA THR A 72 -18.93 7.08 -9.00
C THR A 72 -19.31 5.84 -8.19
N LYS A 73 -20.60 5.48 -8.18
CA LYS A 73 -21.09 4.29 -7.47
C LYS A 73 -20.46 3.00 -8.03
N ARG A 74 -20.33 2.88 -9.35
CA ARG A 74 -19.71 1.72 -10.01
C ARG A 74 -18.22 1.61 -9.68
N ILE A 75 -17.50 2.75 -9.61
CA ILE A 75 -16.11 2.76 -9.16
C ILE A 75 -16.01 2.31 -7.71
N ALA A 76 -16.84 2.86 -6.81
CA ALA A 76 -16.85 2.49 -5.41
C ALA A 76 -17.23 1.00 -5.15
N GLN A 77 -17.85 0.32 -6.12
CA GLN A 77 -18.09 -1.13 -6.07
C GLN A 77 -16.89 -1.97 -6.58
N GLN A 78 -15.87 -1.34 -7.17
CA GLN A 78 -14.72 -2.03 -7.75
C GLN A 78 -13.40 -1.65 -7.06
N ILE A 79 -13.31 -0.44 -6.52
CA ILE A 79 -12.11 0.10 -5.87
C ILE A 79 -12.45 0.48 -4.44
N GLY A 80 -11.86 -0.21 -3.46
CA GLY A 80 -11.79 0.20 -2.07
C GLY A 80 -10.58 1.10 -1.86
N LEU A 81 -10.75 2.16 -1.06
CA LEU A 81 -9.65 3.09 -0.78
C LEU A 81 -9.58 3.41 0.70
N LEU A 82 -8.37 3.30 1.24
CA LEU A 82 -8.01 3.77 2.57
C LEU A 82 -7.04 4.95 2.43
N PRO A 83 -7.46 6.18 2.74
CA PRO A 83 -6.56 7.35 2.71
C PRO A 83 -5.61 7.34 3.91
N GLN A 84 -4.53 8.10 3.84
CA GLN A 84 -3.50 8.24 4.87
C GLN A 84 -4.05 8.69 6.24
N SER A 85 -5.00 9.62 6.24
CA SER A 85 -5.60 10.18 7.45
C SER A 85 -7.12 10.15 7.34
N PRO A 86 -7.73 8.97 7.54
CA PRO A 86 -9.18 8.87 7.51
C PRO A 86 -9.81 9.53 8.75
N VAL A 87 -10.95 10.20 8.56
CA VAL A 87 -11.68 10.88 9.62
C VAL A 87 -13.00 10.15 9.88
N ALA A 88 -13.22 9.75 11.13
CA ALA A 88 -14.48 9.21 11.59
C ALA A 88 -15.34 10.31 12.22
N PRO A 89 -16.68 10.22 12.18
CA PRO A 89 -17.54 11.04 13.03
C PRO A 89 -17.26 10.77 14.50
N GLU A 90 -17.46 11.79 15.34
CA GLU A 90 -17.33 11.68 16.79
C GLU A 90 -18.23 10.56 17.34
N ALA A 91 -17.72 9.81 18.29
CA ALA A 91 -18.42 8.74 19.02
C ALA A 91 -19.02 7.63 18.14
N ILE A 92 -18.58 7.48 16.89
CA ILE A 92 -19.05 6.37 16.04
C ILE A 92 -18.52 5.03 16.57
N THR A 93 -19.38 4.00 16.60
CA THR A 93 -18.95 2.65 16.97
C THR A 93 -18.13 1.99 15.84
N VAL A 94 -17.34 0.99 16.19
CA VAL A 94 -16.60 0.19 15.20
C VAL A 94 -17.58 -0.46 14.20
N ALA A 95 -18.65 -1.08 14.68
CA ALA A 95 -19.65 -1.71 13.80
C ALA A 95 -20.28 -0.70 12.83
N ASP A 96 -20.65 0.48 13.32
CA ASP A 96 -21.24 1.53 12.48
C ASP A 96 -20.24 2.06 11.43
N LEU A 97 -18.97 2.23 11.81
CA LEU A 97 -17.95 2.67 10.87
C LEU A 97 -17.71 1.62 9.77
N VAL A 98 -17.57 0.34 10.14
CA VAL A 98 -17.38 -0.75 9.17
C VAL A 98 -18.58 -0.87 8.24
N SER A 99 -19.80 -0.71 8.78
CA SER A 99 -21.05 -0.74 8.01
C SER A 99 -21.12 0.33 6.90
N ARG A 100 -20.41 1.45 7.06
CA ARG A 100 -20.31 2.48 6.00
C ARG A 100 -19.63 1.98 4.73
N GLY A 101 -18.80 0.92 4.82
CA GLY A 101 -18.25 0.24 3.66
C GLY A 101 -19.33 -0.30 2.71
N ARG A 102 -20.54 -0.55 3.20
CA ARG A 102 -21.66 -1.05 2.38
C ARG A 102 -22.42 0.03 1.59
N GLN A 103 -22.16 1.32 1.85
CA GLN A 103 -22.86 2.42 1.16
C GLN A 103 -22.89 2.30 -0.38
N PRO A 104 -21.82 1.89 -1.08
CA PRO A 104 -21.87 1.72 -2.55
C PRO A 104 -22.86 0.65 -3.02
N HIS A 105 -23.22 -0.33 -2.18
CA HIS A 105 -24.15 -1.42 -2.51
C HIS A 105 -25.58 -1.06 -2.20
N GLN A 106 -25.81 -0.07 -1.33
CA GLN A 106 -27.15 0.35 -0.93
C GLN A 106 -27.82 1.24 -1.99
N ALA A 107 -29.12 1.13 -2.11
CA ALA A 107 -29.96 2.07 -2.81
C ALA A 107 -30.81 2.85 -1.78
N TRP A 108 -31.19 4.10 -2.06
CA TRP A 108 -31.93 4.96 -1.12
C TRP A 108 -33.26 4.34 -0.62
N TRP A 109 -33.80 3.34 -1.37
CA TRP A 109 -35.01 2.59 -1.02
C TRP A 109 -34.76 1.16 -0.52
N LYS A 110 -33.49 0.68 -0.55
CA LYS A 110 -33.13 -0.66 -0.12
C LYS A 110 -32.69 -0.61 1.34
N GLN A 111 -33.46 -1.30 2.21
CA GLN A 111 -33.07 -1.49 3.60
C GLN A 111 -31.80 -2.35 3.69
N TRP A 112 -31.18 -2.33 4.86
CA TRP A 112 -30.07 -3.20 5.23
C TRP A 112 -30.40 -4.66 4.92
N SER A 113 -29.52 -5.37 4.25
CA SER A 113 -29.74 -6.76 3.83
C SER A 113 -28.87 -7.73 4.62
N GLU A 114 -29.26 -9.01 4.63
CA GLU A 114 -28.43 -10.07 5.23
C GLU A 114 -27.04 -10.18 4.55
N GLU A 115 -26.94 -9.80 3.27
CA GLU A 115 -25.66 -9.74 2.54
C GLU A 115 -24.78 -8.63 3.10
N ASP A 116 -25.35 -7.46 3.41
CA ASP A 116 -24.62 -6.35 4.03
C ASP A 116 -24.12 -6.74 5.42
N GLU A 117 -24.97 -7.39 6.22
CA GLU A 117 -24.59 -7.90 7.55
C GLU A 117 -23.45 -8.90 7.46
N ARG A 118 -23.56 -9.90 6.58
CA ARG A 118 -22.48 -10.89 6.37
C ARG A 118 -21.17 -10.25 5.92
N ALA A 119 -21.21 -9.27 5.02
CA ALA A 119 -20.01 -8.58 4.56
C ALA A 119 -19.31 -7.80 5.69
N VAL A 120 -20.09 -7.17 6.57
CA VAL A 120 -19.56 -6.45 7.74
C VAL A 120 -18.94 -7.41 8.73
N VAL A 121 -19.64 -8.49 9.09
CA VAL A 121 -19.14 -9.52 10.02
C VAL A 121 -17.86 -10.16 9.47
N ASP A 122 -17.85 -10.62 8.21
CA ASP A 122 -16.65 -11.20 7.55
C ASP A 122 -15.47 -10.22 7.56
N ALA A 123 -15.72 -8.93 7.30
CA ALA A 123 -14.69 -7.91 7.34
C ALA A 123 -14.11 -7.71 8.75
N MET A 124 -14.95 -7.66 9.77
CA MET A 124 -14.54 -7.51 11.16
C MET A 124 -13.77 -8.73 11.69
N GLU A 125 -14.20 -9.95 11.34
CA GLU A 125 -13.50 -11.18 11.68
C GLU A 125 -12.11 -11.24 11.05
N ARG A 126 -11.98 -10.94 9.74
CA ARG A 126 -10.71 -10.95 9.02
C ARG A 126 -9.69 -9.95 9.54
N THR A 127 -10.15 -8.87 10.14
CA THR A 127 -9.30 -7.82 10.69
C THR A 127 -9.11 -7.91 12.20
N ASP A 128 -9.71 -8.94 12.84
CA ASP A 128 -9.66 -9.17 14.29
C ASP A 128 -10.14 -7.96 15.10
N VAL A 129 -11.29 -7.40 14.71
CA VAL A 129 -11.91 -6.26 15.41
C VAL A 129 -13.32 -6.55 15.93
N THR A 130 -13.81 -7.78 15.80
CA THR A 130 -15.17 -8.18 16.23
C THR A 130 -15.43 -7.90 17.72
N ALA A 131 -14.44 -8.16 18.58
CA ALA A 131 -14.54 -7.89 20.02
C ALA A 131 -14.62 -6.38 20.35
N LEU A 132 -14.39 -5.51 19.37
CA LEU A 132 -14.42 -4.06 19.51
C LEU A 132 -15.70 -3.43 18.94
N ALA A 133 -16.66 -4.22 18.44
CA ALA A 133 -17.84 -3.78 17.69
C ALA A 133 -18.57 -2.59 18.30
N GLU A 134 -18.83 -2.65 19.60
CA GLU A 134 -19.60 -1.64 20.35
C GLU A 134 -18.74 -0.48 20.89
N ARG A 135 -17.41 -0.56 20.73
CA ARG A 135 -16.53 0.50 21.22
C ARG A 135 -16.53 1.69 20.27
N SER A 136 -16.34 2.89 20.83
CA SER A 136 -16.08 4.09 20.04
C SER A 136 -14.72 3.98 19.35
N VAL A 137 -14.64 4.39 18.07
CA VAL A 137 -13.39 4.43 17.30
C VAL A 137 -12.35 5.34 17.96
N ASP A 138 -12.79 6.39 18.67
CA ASP A 138 -11.91 7.34 19.35
C ASP A 138 -11.17 6.73 20.54
N GLU A 139 -11.71 5.65 21.13
CA GLU A 139 -11.13 4.94 22.29
C GLU A 139 -10.08 3.88 21.88
N LEU A 140 -9.88 3.67 20.57
CA LEU A 140 -9.01 2.61 20.06
C LEU A 140 -7.54 3.04 20.03
N SER A 141 -6.65 2.07 20.23
CA SER A 141 -5.22 2.25 19.91
C SER A 141 -5.02 2.53 18.41
N GLY A 142 -3.88 3.06 18.03
CA GLY A 142 -3.55 3.34 16.63
C GLY A 142 -3.67 2.09 15.74
N GLY A 143 -3.11 0.94 16.17
CA GLY A 143 -3.21 -0.31 15.44
C GLY A 143 -4.63 -0.86 15.35
N GLN A 144 -5.41 -0.79 16.43
CA GLN A 144 -6.83 -1.19 16.42
C GLN A 144 -7.63 -0.30 15.46
N ARG A 145 -7.45 1.01 15.54
CA ARG A 145 -8.10 1.98 14.64
C ARG A 145 -7.76 1.71 13.18
N GLN A 146 -6.51 1.42 12.86
CA GLN A 146 -6.09 1.08 11.50
C GLN A 146 -6.77 -0.19 10.98
N ARG A 147 -6.86 -1.26 11.81
CA ARG A 147 -7.58 -2.48 11.44
C ARG A 147 -9.07 -2.25 11.20
N VAL A 148 -9.70 -1.36 11.96
CA VAL A 148 -11.11 -0.97 11.74
C VAL A 148 -11.30 -0.25 10.41
N TRP A 149 -10.39 0.64 10.03
CA TRP A 149 -10.44 1.30 8.72
C TRP A 149 -10.23 0.32 7.56
N ILE A 150 -9.35 -0.66 7.74
CA ILE A 150 -9.18 -1.75 6.76
C ILE A 150 -10.47 -2.59 6.71
N ALA A 151 -11.10 -2.90 7.85
CA ALA A 151 -12.38 -3.59 7.88
C ALA A 151 -13.46 -2.86 7.08
N MET A 152 -13.58 -1.54 7.24
CA MET A 152 -14.51 -0.72 6.46
C MET A 152 -14.24 -0.84 4.95
N ALA A 153 -12.97 -0.76 4.53
CA ALA A 153 -12.61 -0.93 3.12
C ALA A 153 -12.88 -2.35 2.61
N LEU A 154 -12.75 -3.37 3.47
CA LEU A 154 -13.06 -4.77 3.12
C LEU A 154 -14.55 -5.05 3.03
N ALA A 155 -15.37 -4.44 3.90
CA ALA A 155 -16.82 -4.54 3.87
C ALA A 155 -17.40 -4.01 2.54
N GLN A 156 -16.66 -3.20 1.81
CA GLN A 156 -17.01 -2.74 0.47
C GLN A 156 -16.93 -3.86 -0.58
N GLU A 157 -16.28 -5.00 -0.28
CA GLU A 157 -16.15 -6.20 -1.15
C GLU A 157 -15.63 -5.90 -2.56
N THR A 158 -14.62 -5.05 -2.65
CA THR A 158 -13.99 -4.67 -3.91
C THR A 158 -12.85 -5.61 -4.31
N ASP A 159 -12.61 -5.77 -5.61
CA ASP A 159 -11.49 -6.55 -6.15
C ASP A 159 -10.16 -5.80 -6.08
N LEU A 160 -10.21 -4.47 -6.10
CA LEU A 160 -9.07 -3.57 -6.03
C LEU A 160 -9.07 -2.84 -4.68
N LEU A 161 -7.93 -2.85 -3.99
CA LEU A 161 -7.74 -2.15 -2.72
C LEU A 161 -6.55 -1.19 -2.81
N LEU A 162 -6.79 0.08 -2.56
CA LEU A 162 -5.78 1.13 -2.56
C LEU A 162 -5.54 1.60 -1.13
N LEU A 163 -4.30 1.53 -0.64
CA LEU A 163 -3.94 1.86 0.73
C LEU A 163 -2.84 2.94 0.74
N ASP A 164 -3.17 4.12 1.26
CA ASP A 164 -2.23 5.24 1.36
C ASP A 164 -1.56 5.23 2.73
N GLU A 165 -0.32 4.73 2.80
CA GLU A 165 0.51 4.68 4.00
C GLU A 165 -0.18 4.03 5.23
N PRO A 166 -0.67 2.78 5.11
CA PRO A 166 -1.49 2.17 6.16
C PRO A 166 -0.71 1.85 7.44
N THR A 167 0.61 2.01 7.45
CA THR A 167 1.49 1.71 8.59
C THR A 167 2.00 2.96 9.31
N THR A 168 1.63 4.16 8.85
CA THR A 168 2.08 5.43 9.46
C THR A 168 1.55 5.57 10.88
N TYR A 169 2.39 6.07 11.80
CA TYR A 169 2.12 6.23 13.23
C TYR A 169 1.92 4.93 14.03
N LEU A 170 2.22 3.76 13.44
CA LEU A 170 2.19 2.48 14.14
C LEU A 170 3.60 2.09 14.61
N ASP A 171 3.70 1.39 15.73
CA ASP A 171 4.91 0.70 16.13
C ASP A 171 5.21 -0.50 15.22
N ILE A 172 6.43 -1.03 15.30
CA ILE A 172 6.92 -2.09 14.40
C ILE A 172 6.00 -3.32 14.41
N SER A 173 5.50 -3.74 15.57
CA SER A 173 4.65 -4.94 15.68
C SER A 173 3.34 -4.74 14.93
N HIS A 174 2.68 -3.60 15.13
CA HIS A 174 1.43 -3.27 14.46
C HIS A 174 1.62 -3.02 12.95
N GLN A 175 2.76 -2.48 12.51
CA GLN A 175 3.09 -2.35 11.08
C GLN A 175 3.13 -3.73 10.40
N VAL A 176 3.83 -4.70 11.02
CA VAL A 176 3.91 -6.07 10.52
C VAL A 176 2.53 -6.72 10.49
N GLU A 177 1.74 -6.61 11.56
CA GLU A 177 0.36 -7.15 11.63
C GLU A 177 -0.52 -6.62 10.47
N VAL A 178 -0.45 -5.33 10.18
CA VAL A 178 -1.22 -4.69 9.09
C VAL A 178 -0.76 -5.20 7.73
N LEU A 179 0.55 -5.30 7.48
CA LEU A 179 1.08 -5.78 6.20
C LEU A 179 0.82 -7.28 6.00
N ASP A 180 0.94 -8.08 7.05
CA ASP A 180 0.54 -9.50 7.04
C ASP A 180 -0.95 -9.66 6.74
N LEU A 181 -1.81 -8.82 7.33
CA LEU A 181 -3.24 -8.79 7.01
C LEU A 181 -3.45 -8.50 5.52
N VAL A 182 -2.82 -7.46 4.98
CA VAL A 182 -2.90 -7.11 3.54
C VAL A 182 -2.47 -8.29 2.67
N ARG A 183 -1.38 -8.97 3.03
CA ARG A 183 -0.90 -10.14 2.29
C ARG A 183 -1.88 -11.32 2.37
N ARG A 184 -2.43 -11.62 3.55
CA ARG A 184 -3.46 -12.66 3.71
C ARG A 184 -4.70 -12.38 2.86
N LEU A 185 -5.14 -11.12 2.80
CA LEU A 185 -6.29 -10.70 1.99
C LEU A 185 -6.05 -10.86 0.49
N ASN A 186 -4.84 -10.55 0.02
CA ASN A 186 -4.45 -10.80 -1.37
C ASN A 186 -4.47 -12.29 -1.69
N VAL A 187 -3.80 -13.13 -0.88
CA VAL A 187 -3.70 -14.58 -1.13
C VAL A 187 -5.06 -15.27 -1.06
N ALA A 188 -5.92 -14.91 -0.10
CA ALA A 188 -7.18 -15.60 0.14
C ALA A 188 -8.22 -15.44 -0.98
N ARG A 189 -8.21 -14.31 -1.69
CA ARG A 189 -9.22 -13.99 -2.74
C ARG A 189 -8.61 -13.54 -4.07
N GLY A 190 -7.29 -13.52 -4.22
CA GLY A 190 -6.62 -13.00 -5.41
C GLY A 190 -6.87 -11.50 -5.63
N ARG A 191 -7.11 -10.73 -4.55
CA ARG A 191 -7.36 -9.29 -4.66
C ARG A 191 -6.13 -8.55 -5.16
N THR A 192 -6.33 -7.59 -6.03
CA THR A 192 -5.29 -6.64 -6.42
C THR A 192 -5.16 -5.58 -5.35
N VAL A 193 -3.95 -5.39 -4.84
CA VAL A 193 -3.67 -4.37 -3.82
C VAL A 193 -2.61 -3.40 -4.33
N VAL A 194 -2.84 -2.11 -4.16
CA VAL A 194 -1.83 -1.08 -4.33
C VAL A 194 -1.62 -0.40 -2.98
N VAL A 195 -0.40 -0.41 -2.49
CA VAL A 195 -0.08 0.20 -1.20
C VAL A 195 1.09 1.16 -1.34
N VAL A 196 0.99 2.34 -0.71
CA VAL A 196 2.10 3.27 -0.56
C VAL A 196 2.81 2.97 0.75
N LEU A 197 4.12 2.76 0.70
CA LEU A 197 4.94 2.57 1.90
C LEU A 197 6.14 3.53 1.90
N HIS A 198 6.64 3.83 3.11
CA HIS A 198 7.88 4.60 3.30
C HIS A 198 9.10 3.71 3.50
N ASP A 199 8.93 2.56 4.13
CA ASP A 199 10.01 1.62 4.44
C ASP A 199 10.25 0.70 3.26
N LEU A 200 11.48 0.78 2.69
CA LEU A 200 11.86 0.00 1.51
C LEU A 200 12.04 -1.49 1.84
N ASN A 201 12.45 -1.83 3.06
CA ASN A 201 12.59 -3.22 3.48
C ASN A 201 11.22 -3.89 3.63
N GLN A 202 10.25 -3.19 4.25
CA GLN A 202 8.86 -3.66 4.27
C GLN A 202 8.29 -3.77 2.84
N ALA A 203 8.54 -2.78 1.99
CA ALA A 203 8.09 -2.81 0.61
C ALA A 203 8.65 -4.02 -0.16
N ALA A 204 9.95 -4.28 -0.05
CA ALA A 204 10.60 -5.43 -0.69
C ALA A 204 10.07 -6.78 -0.17
N ARG A 205 9.74 -6.85 1.13
CA ARG A 205 9.23 -8.07 1.78
C ARG A 205 7.80 -8.43 1.36
N TYR A 206 6.94 -7.44 1.15
CA TYR A 206 5.50 -7.67 0.93
C TYR A 206 5.03 -7.51 -0.51
N ALA A 207 5.83 -6.87 -1.38
CA ALA A 207 5.46 -6.64 -2.76
C ALA A 207 5.67 -7.87 -3.66
N ASP A 208 4.72 -8.11 -4.55
CA ASP A 208 4.93 -8.91 -5.76
C ASP A 208 5.44 -8.01 -6.91
N HIS A 209 5.11 -6.71 -6.84
CA HIS A 209 5.51 -5.69 -7.81
C HIS A 209 5.84 -4.39 -7.07
N LEU A 210 7.05 -3.91 -7.23
CA LEU A 210 7.54 -2.69 -6.61
C LEU A 210 7.64 -1.59 -7.65
N VAL A 211 7.17 -0.39 -7.31
CA VAL A 211 7.24 0.82 -8.14
C VAL A 211 8.02 1.88 -7.38
N ALA A 212 9.21 2.20 -7.84
CA ALA A 212 10.06 3.24 -7.25
C ALA A 212 9.82 4.57 -7.96
N MET A 213 9.40 5.58 -7.19
CA MET A 213 9.11 6.93 -7.70
C MET A 213 10.14 7.95 -7.21
N LYS A 214 10.52 8.89 -8.08
CA LYS A 214 11.34 10.06 -7.76
C LYS A 214 10.87 11.26 -8.56
N ALA A 215 10.71 12.41 -7.93
CA ALA A 215 10.36 13.69 -8.58
C ALA A 215 9.18 13.58 -9.56
N GLY A 216 8.11 12.88 -9.16
CA GLY A 216 6.87 12.76 -9.96
C GLY A 216 6.94 11.76 -11.10
N ARG A 217 7.95 10.91 -11.19
CA ARG A 217 8.13 9.89 -12.23
C ARG A 217 8.40 8.53 -11.66
N VAL A 218 8.06 7.47 -12.39
CA VAL A 218 8.53 6.12 -12.13
C VAL A 218 9.97 6.01 -12.61
N VAL A 219 10.88 5.56 -11.74
CA VAL A 219 12.33 5.37 -12.07
C VAL A 219 12.64 3.91 -12.30
N ALA A 220 11.95 3.01 -11.59
CA ALA A 220 12.05 1.57 -11.76
C ALA A 220 10.75 0.89 -11.32
N GLU A 221 10.38 -0.19 -11.99
CA GLU A 221 9.29 -1.07 -11.58
C GLU A 221 9.61 -2.53 -11.90
N GLY A 222 9.15 -3.46 -11.07
CA GLY A 222 9.40 -4.89 -11.26
C GLY A 222 9.27 -5.69 -9.97
N HIS A 223 9.73 -6.95 -10.01
CA HIS A 223 9.84 -7.74 -8.79
C HIS A 223 10.91 -7.12 -7.86
N PRO A 224 10.72 -7.11 -6.53
CA PRO A 224 11.70 -6.54 -5.61
C PRO A 224 13.12 -7.08 -5.82
N ASP A 225 13.28 -8.38 -6.03
CA ASP A 225 14.59 -9.02 -6.25
C ASP A 225 15.34 -8.50 -7.48
N ASP A 226 14.60 -8.04 -8.49
CA ASP A 226 15.17 -7.57 -9.75
C ASP A 226 15.59 -6.11 -9.68
N ILE A 227 14.86 -5.28 -8.89
CA ILE A 227 15.02 -3.83 -8.95
C ILE A 227 15.63 -3.21 -7.70
N VAL A 228 15.54 -3.85 -6.51
CA VAL A 228 16.11 -3.30 -5.27
C VAL A 228 17.61 -3.55 -5.24
N THR A 229 18.36 -2.58 -5.72
CA THR A 229 19.84 -2.59 -5.77
C THR A 229 20.41 -1.40 -5.01
N ALA A 230 21.69 -1.46 -4.63
CA ALA A 230 22.37 -0.34 -3.98
C ALA A 230 22.36 0.93 -4.88
N ASP A 231 22.42 0.76 -6.19
CA ASP A 231 22.35 1.87 -7.15
C ASP A 231 20.96 2.50 -7.18
N LEU A 232 19.88 1.69 -7.18
CA LEU A 232 18.52 2.21 -7.07
C LEU A 232 18.34 3.00 -5.76
N VAL A 233 18.82 2.46 -4.63
CA VAL A 233 18.72 3.12 -3.32
C VAL A 233 19.47 4.45 -3.33
N ARG A 234 20.67 4.48 -3.88
CA ARG A 234 21.44 5.73 -4.04
C ARG A 234 20.74 6.73 -4.94
N ASP A 235 20.25 6.27 -6.09
CA ASP A 235 19.56 7.17 -7.02
C ASP A 235 18.27 7.71 -6.44
N VAL A 236 17.38 6.85 -5.93
CA VAL A 236 16.04 7.24 -5.48
C VAL A 236 16.07 7.98 -4.15
N PHE A 237 16.83 7.45 -3.17
CA PHE A 237 16.80 7.92 -1.78
C PHE A 237 18.04 8.73 -1.38
N GLY A 238 19.09 8.78 -2.22
CA GLY A 238 20.34 9.47 -1.92
C GLY A 238 21.14 8.80 -0.79
N LEU A 239 20.97 7.48 -0.59
CA LEU A 239 21.53 6.71 0.52
C LEU A 239 22.51 5.67 -0.01
N ASP A 240 23.76 5.74 0.46
CA ASP A 240 24.70 4.64 0.26
C ASP A 240 24.31 3.45 1.12
N SER A 241 24.24 2.28 0.52
CA SER A 241 23.72 1.07 1.15
C SER A 241 24.34 -0.20 0.57
N VAL A 242 24.21 -1.28 1.31
CA VAL A 242 24.44 -2.65 0.83
C VAL A 242 23.08 -3.35 0.80
N VAL A 243 22.81 -4.13 -0.24
CA VAL A 243 21.62 -4.96 -0.34
C VAL A 243 22.01 -6.41 -0.11
N VAL A 244 21.41 -7.04 0.87
CA VAL A 244 21.64 -8.45 1.25
C VAL A 244 20.31 -9.19 1.29
N PRO A 245 20.29 -10.53 1.17
CA PRO A 245 19.06 -11.29 1.40
C PRO A 245 18.59 -11.17 2.85
N ASP A 246 17.30 -10.92 3.07
CA ASP A 246 16.67 -11.02 4.38
C ASP A 246 16.77 -12.47 4.89
N PRO A 247 17.33 -12.73 6.09
CA PRO A 247 17.58 -14.08 6.60
C PRO A 247 16.28 -14.87 6.87
N VAL A 248 15.11 -14.21 6.90
CA VAL A 248 13.82 -14.84 7.18
C VAL A 248 13.02 -15.10 5.89
N THR A 249 12.99 -14.12 4.99
CA THR A 249 12.13 -14.17 3.78
C THR A 249 12.92 -14.37 2.49
N GLY A 250 14.23 -14.09 2.51
CA GLY A 250 15.09 -14.08 1.31
C GLY A 250 14.92 -12.82 0.45
N SER A 251 13.94 -11.96 0.74
CA SER A 251 13.72 -10.71 -0.01
C SER A 251 14.89 -9.74 0.16
N PRO A 252 15.09 -8.78 -0.74
CA PRO A 252 16.15 -7.77 -0.59
C PRO A 252 16.01 -6.98 0.70
N LEU A 253 17.08 -6.93 1.50
CA LEU A 253 17.21 -6.13 2.70
C LEU A 253 18.24 -5.04 2.47
N VAL A 254 17.81 -3.80 2.51
CA VAL A 254 18.67 -2.62 2.39
C VAL A 254 19.28 -2.29 3.75
N VAL A 255 20.59 -2.36 3.83
CA VAL A 255 21.37 -1.99 5.01
C VAL A 255 22.10 -0.69 4.71
N PRO A 256 21.77 0.43 5.40
CA PRO A 256 22.47 1.69 5.21
C PRO A 256 23.97 1.57 5.45
N GLY A 257 24.77 2.18 4.59
CA GLY A 257 26.20 2.34 4.78
C GLY A 257 26.48 3.17 6.04
N ALA A 258 27.61 2.94 6.70
CA ALA A 258 28.01 3.68 7.89
C ALA A 258 28.54 5.07 7.51
N PRO A 259 27.82 6.18 7.74
CA PRO A 259 28.31 7.53 7.44
C PRO A 259 29.44 8.01 8.40
N TRP A 260 29.69 7.30 9.45
CA TRP A 260 30.66 7.59 10.51
C TRP A 260 31.62 6.42 10.69
N GLY A 261 32.69 6.46 9.87
CA GLY A 261 33.95 5.80 10.13
C GLY A 261 33.87 4.30 10.46
N ALA A 262 33.70 3.48 9.42
CA ALA A 262 34.16 2.09 9.47
C ALA A 262 35.66 2.01 9.86
N GLU A 263 36.40 3.10 9.74
CA GLU A 263 37.80 3.25 10.18
C GLU A 263 37.96 3.20 11.71
N ALA A 264 36.93 3.44 12.51
CA ALA A 264 36.99 3.45 13.97
C ALA A 264 36.85 2.06 14.64
N ARG A 265 36.40 1.05 13.87
CA ARG A 265 36.34 -0.34 14.35
C ARG A 265 37.20 -1.22 13.49
N GLY A 266 38.52 -1.16 13.65
CA GLY A 266 39.53 -1.94 12.94
C GLY A 266 39.30 -3.47 12.93
N GLU A 267 38.15 -3.94 12.51
CA GLU A 267 37.82 -5.33 12.26
C GLU A 267 37.48 -5.54 10.81
N SER A 268 38.51 -5.86 10.03
CA SER A 268 38.40 -6.56 8.76
C SER A 268 37.52 -7.81 8.96
N VAL A 269 36.34 -7.84 8.39
CA VAL A 269 35.64 -9.12 8.17
C VAL A 269 36.43 -9.84 7.08
N ALA A 270 37.47 -10.52 7.49
CA ALA A 270 38.17 -11.50 6.66
C ALA A 270 37.20 -12.64 6.35
N ALA A 271 36.91 -12.82 5.08
CA ALA A 271 36.24 -13.99 4.56
C ALA A 271 37.00 -15.23 5.02
N GLY A 272 36.45 -15.96 5.99
CA GLY A 272 36.92 -17.27 6.38
C GLY A 272 36.65 -18.28 5.27
N ALA A 273 37.62 -18.55 4.43
CA ALA A 273 37.67 -19.75 3.64
C ALA A 273 37.91 -20.95 4.58
N PRO A 274 37.18 -22.06 4.44
CA PRO A 274 37.53 -23.27 5.20
C PRO A 274 38.80 -23.87 4.62
N ASP A 275 39.87 -23.89 5.41
CA ASP A 275 41.03 -24.71 5.13
C ASP A 275 40.64 -26.18 5.10
N GLN A 276 40.85 -26.80 3.95
CA GLN A 276 40.94 -28.24 3.83
C GLN A 276 42.34 -28.67 4.33
N GLU A 277 42.43 -29.25 5.49
CA GLU A 277 43.59 -30.05 5.88
C GLU A 277 43.38 -31.49 5.48
N GLU A 278 44.17 -31.91 4.49
CA GLU A 278 44.55 -33.32 4.27
C GLU A 278 45.57 -33.71 5.36
N GLY A 279 45.38 -34.94 5.93
CA GLY A 279 46.32 -35.58 6.81
C GLY A 279 45.76 -36.87 7.37
#